data_f31e8f5a5350322cc2df6857816d1213
#
_entry.id   f31e8f5a5350322cc2df6857816d1213
#
_cell.length_a   1.000
_cell.length_b   1.000
_cell.length_c   1.000
_cell.angle_alpha   90.00
_cell.angle_beta   90.00
_cell.angle_gamma   90.00
#
_symmetry.space_group_name_H-M   'P 1'
#
loop_
_entity.id
_entity.type
_entity.pdbx_description
1 polymer ?
#
loop_
_entity_poly.entity_id
_entity_poly.type
_entity_poly.pdbx_seq_one_letter_code
_entity_poly.pdbx_strand_id
1 'polypeptide(L)'
;TRRISSAASDVYKRQQLGLKTLCIEELSNDKGKPNFGGTCLNVGCIPSKSLLDSSHRYYDAKKNLSDHGIQLGDVKLDLKTMMERKDNIVSKLTGGIDGLFLTNKVESICGKGKVISKNTVQIDKADGSSEKVDAKNIIIATGSSPIEIPAASFGKHIVDSTGALAFDSVPKRLGVVGAGIIGLELGSVWSRLGSEVTVLEALEDFLPMTDTDISKESFKEFKKQGLDIQLASKVTTTKELKNLVKVKYEQKGKEIEVEFDKLIVAVGRKPNSEKVLPKNLGIKIENGFIQVNEYCQTSVENIWAVGDVVRGPMLAHKGSEEGIMVAERIANKQAEVNYDLVPNVIYSHPEIAWVGKNENELKSSGIKYKAVSYTHLRAHET
;
A
#
# COMPACT_ATOMS: atom_id res chain seq x y z
N THR A 1 -13.07 17.49 0.31
CA THR A 1 -13.54 16.16 -0.13
C THR A 1 -12.76 15.13 0.65
N ARG A 2 -13.37 14.51 1.66
CA ARG A 2 -12.72 13.48 2.48
C ARG A 2 -12.67 12.20 1.68
N ARG A 3 -11.49 11.81 1.21
CA ARG A 3 -11.25 10.49 0.60
C ARG A 3 -11.16 9.45 1.71
N ILE A 4 -11.97 8.40 1.58
CA ILE A 4 -12.07 7.26 2.50
C ILE A 4 -11.46 6.06 1.79
N SER A 5 -10.94 5.07 2.54
CA SER A 5 -10.31 3.88 1.95
C SER A 5 -11.25 3.10 1.02
N SER A 6 -10.68 2.34 0.08
CA SER A 6 -11.38 1.75 -1.05
C SER A 6 -12.65 0.97 -0.71
N ALA A 7 -12.59 0.08 0.28
CA ALA A 7 -13.74 -0.74 0.66
C ALA A 7 -14.87 0.07 1.33
N ALA A 8 -14.54 1.13 2.08
CA ALA A 8 -15.55 1.94 2.75
C ALA A 8 -16.27 2.91 1.81
N SER A 9 -15.60 3.38 0.74
CA SER A 9 -16.21 4.32 -0.22
C SER A 9 -17.37 3.71 -1.00
N ASP A 10 -17.26 2.46 -1.39
CA ASP A 10 -18.30 1.77 -2.13
C ASP A 10 -19.50 1.40 -1.25
N VAL A 11 -19.26 1.06 0.02
CA VAL A 11 -20.30 0.60 0.96
C VAL A 11 -21.29 1.72 1.29
N TYR A 12 -20.84 2.92 1.65
CA TYR A 12 -21.76 4.02 1.93
C TYR A 12 -22.42 4.57 0.65
N LYS A 13 -21.74 4.52 -0.51
CA LYS A 13 -22.31 4.92 -1.79
C LYS A 13 -23.51 4.08 -2.15
N ARG A 14 -23.48 2.78 -1.90
CA ARG A 14 -24.63 1.88 -2.14
C ARG A 14 -25.85 2.26 -1.31
N GLN A 15 -25.67 2.60 -0.04
CA GLN A 15 -26.77 3.05 0.80
C GLN A 15 -27.38 4.36 0.28
N GLN A 16 -26.58 5.31 -0.17
CA GLN A 16 -27.05 6.55 -0.81
C GLN A 16 -27.87 6.27 -2.09
N LEU A 17 -27.61 5.14 -2.76
CA LEU A 17 -28.35 4.66 -3.93
C LEU A 17 -29.59 3.81 -3.55
N GLY A 18 -29.92 3.68 -2.26
CA GLY A 18 -31.07 2.93 -1.78
C GLY A 18 -30.85 1.41 -1.67
N LEU A 19 -29.60 0.94 -1.75
CA LEU A 19 -29.28 -0.49 -1.64
C LEU A 19 -29.03 -0.87 -0.17
N LYS A 20 -29.73 -1.88 0.34
CA LYS A 20 -29.42 -2.46 1.66
C LYS A 20 -28.05 -3.14 1.58
N THR A 21 -27.12 -2.75 2.45
CA THR A 21 -25.72 -3.17 2.38
C THR A 21 -25.23 -3.75 3.71
N LEU A 22 -24.54 -4.90 3.64
CA LEU A 22 -23.79 -5.51 4.72
C LEU A 22 -22.31 -5.49 4.36
N CYS A 23 -21.46 -5.00 5.28
CA CYS A 23 -20.00 -5.06 5.18
C CYS A 23 -19.48 -6.19 6.09
N ILE A 24 -18.65 -7.08 5.53
CA ILE A 24 -17.97 -8.12 6.27
C ILE A 24 -16.49 -7.74 6.30
N GLU A 25 -15.93 -7.56 7.50
CA GLU A 25 -14.53 -7.16 7.70
C GLU A 25 -13.83 -8.18 8.63
N GLU A 26 -12.71 -8.72 8.16
CA GLU A 26 -11.91 -9.69 8.93
C GLU A 26 -11.05 -8.99 10.00
N LEU A 27 -10.58 -7.78 9.71
CA LEU A 27 -9.74 -7.04 10.65
C LEU A 27 -10.58 -6.54 11.83
N SER A 28 -10.16 -6.86 13.04
CA SER A 28 -10.81 -6.43 14.27
C SER A 28 -9.92 -5.49 15.07
N ASN A 29 -10.55 -4.57 15.81
CA ASN A 29 -9.89 -3.79 16.84
C ASN A 29 -9.80 -4.56 18.18
N ASP A 30 -9.14 -3.97 19.18
CA ASP A 30 -8.95 -4.57 20.51
C ASP A 30 -10.26 -4.92 21.24
N LYS A 31 -11.40 -4.39 20.79
CA LYS A 31 -12.73 -4.68 21.31
C LYS A 31 -13.48 -5.74 20.51
N GLY A 32 -12.82 -6.39 19.56
CA GLY A 32 -13.44 -7.41 18.70
C GLY A 32 -14.44 -6.84 17.68
N LYS A 33 -14.49 -5.52 17.48
CA LYS A 33 -15.34 -4.88 16.45
C LYS A 33 -14.58 -4.77 15.13
N PRO A 34 -15.29 -4.72 13.99
CA PRO A 34 -14.65 -4.50 12.69
C PRO A 34 -13.76 -3.25 12.70
N ASN A 35 -12.56 -3.35 12.14
CA ASN A 35 -11.65 -2.22 12.01
C ASN A 35 -11.57 -1.80 10.54
N PHE A 36 -12.49 -0.93 10.13
CA PHE A 36 -12.66 -0.55 8.73
C PHE A 36 -11.50 0.27 8.18
N GLY A 37 -11.34 0.24 6.86
CA GLY A 37 -10.38 1.07 6.15
C GLY A 37 -9.32 0.27 5.39
N GLY A 38 -9.29 -1.05 5.57
CA GLY A 38 -8.37 -1.94 4.87
C GLY A 38 -6.90 -1.62 5.15
N THR A 39 -6.01 -2.15 4.31
CA THR A 39 -4.55 -1.99 4.44
C THR A 39 -4.12 -0.53 4.47
N CYS A 40 -4.60 0.28 3.53
CA CYS A 40 -4.14 1.66 3.36
C CYS A 40 -4.34 2.49 4.63
N LEU A 41 -5.50 2.40 5.27
CA LEU A 41 -5.81 3.22 6.45
C LEU A 41 -5.16 2.66 7.72
N ASN A 42 -5.20 1.34 7.91
CA ASN A 42 -4.77 0.74 9.16
C ASN A 42 -3.25 0.48 9.24
N VAL A 43 -2.67 -0.07 8.18
CA VAL A 43 -1.28 -0.59 8.18
C VAL A 43 -0.51 -0.25 6.89
N GLY A 44 -0.91 0.78 6.17
CA GLY A 44 -0.32 1.20 4.90
C GLY A 44 -0.14 2.70 4.78
N CYS A 45 -0.89 3.32 3.86
CA CYS A 45 -0.71 4.71 3.44
C CYS A 45 -0.83 5.73 4.57
N ILE A 46 -1.83 5.60 5.44
CA ILE A 46 -2.06 6.59 6.49
C ILE A 46 -0.95 6.56 7.54
N PRO A 47 -0.60 5.42 8.17
CA PRO A 47 0.51 5.38 9.11
C PRO A 47 1.86 5.72 8.44
N SER A 48 2.12 5.31 7.19
CA SER A 48 3.38 5.64 6.53
C SER A 48 3.50 7.14 6.27
N LYS A 49 2.44 7.83 5.81
CA LYS A 49 2.45 9.28 5.58
C LYS A 49 2.56 10.06 6.89
N SER A 50 1.96 9.56 7.98
CA SER A 50 2.16 10.14 9.30
C SER A 50 3.63 10.08 9.75
N LEU A 51 4.32 8.95 9.52
CA LEU A 51 5.74 8.82 9.85
C LEU A 51 6.63 9.60 8.88
N LEU A 52 6.30 9.65 7.59
CA LEU A 52 7.02 10.46 6.59
C LEU A 52 6.98 11.95 6.97
N ASP A 53 5.82 12.50 7.32
CA ASP A 53 5.68 13.88 7.77
C ASP A 53 6.50 14.14 9.06
N SER A 54 6.36 13.28 10.07
CA SER A 54 7.06 13.47 11.34
C SER A 54 8.58 13.32 11.20
N SER A 55 9.05 12.33 10.43
CA SER A 55 10.48 12.13 10.20
C SER A 55 11.10 13.25 9.37
N HIS A 56 10.35 13.81 8.41
CA HIS A 56 10.81 14.94 7.62
C HIS A 56 10.98 16.19 8.49
N ARG A 57 10.00 16.52 9.34
CA ARG A 57 10.10 17.63 10.30
C ARG A 57 11.30 17.48 11.24
N TYR A 58 11.56 16.26 11.72
CA TYR A 58 12.74 15.99 12.55
C TYR A 58 14.03 16.20 11.77
N TYR A 59 14.10 15.74 10.53
CA TYR A 59 15.26 15.92 9.66
C TYR A 59 15.52 17.40 9.36
N ASP A 60 14.47 18.15 9.00
CA ASP A 60 14.57 19.58 8.72
C ASP A 60 15.04 20.35 9.95
N ALA A 61 14.49 20.06 11.11
CA ALA A 61 14.91 20.70 12.37
C ALA A 61 16.41 20.45 12.66
N LYS A 62 16.94 19.30 12.29
CA LYS A 62 18.36 18.95 12.52
C LYS A 62 19.32 19.45 11.46
N LYS A 63 18.89 19.58 10.20
CA LYS A 63 19.79 19.73 9.07
C LYS A 63 19.55 20.99 8.24
N ASN A 64 18.30 21.37 8.02
CA ASN A 64 17.96 22.35 6.99
C ASN A 64 17.57 23.72 7.55
N LEU A 65 17.00 23.81 8.76
CA LEU A 65 16.50 25.08 9.30
C LEU A 65 17.60 26.12 9.52
N SER A 66 18.84 25.70 9.76
CA SER A 66 19.98 26.61 9.86
C SER A 66 20.18 27.44 8.58
N ASP A 67 19.92 26.85 7.41
CA ASP A 67 20.07 27.53 6.12
C ASP A 67 19.01 28.65 5.94
N HIS A 68 17.89 28.52 6.67
CA HIS A 68 16.84 29.53 6.74
C HIS A 68 17.06 30.57 7.88
N GLY A 69 18.23 30.54 8.54
CA GLY A 69 18.53 31.42 9.66
C GLY A 69 17.83 31.04 10.97
N ILE A 70 17.19 29.86 11.04
CA ILE A 70 16.51 29.37 12.22
C ILE A 70 17.46 28.49 13.03
N GLN A 71 17.90 28.98 14.17
CA GLN A 71 18.77 28.24 15.08
C GLN A 71 17.95 27.52 16.13
N LEU A 72 18.09 26.20 16.20
CA LEU A 72 17.48 25.37 17.24
C LEU A 72 18.58 24.86 18.18
N GLY A 73 18.20 24.60 19.44
CA GLY A 73 19.04 23.87 20.38
C GLY A 73 19.12 22.37 20.02
N ASP A 74 19.45 21.54 21.02
CA ASP A 74 19.51 20.08 20.82
C ASP A 74 18.13 19.49 20.49
N VAL A 75 17.94 19.06 19.24
CA VAL A 75 16.70 18.44 18.77
C VAL A 75 16.73 16.95 19.05
N LYS A 76 15.88 16.49 19.96
CA LYS A 76 15.78 15.08 20.37
C LYS A 76 14.56 14.40 19.75
N LEU A 77 14.73 13.13 19.39
CA LEU A 77 13.63 12.28 18.93
C LEU A 77 12.95 11.63 20.14
N ASP A 78 11.65 11.80 20.27
CA ASP A 78 10.79 10.94 21.09
C ASP A 78 9.99 10.02 20.15
N LEU A 79 10.55 8.83 19.87
CA LEU A 79 9.95 7.86 18.98
C LEU A 79 8.59 7.37 19.51
N LYS A 80 8.45 7.22 20.83
CA LYS A 80 7.19 6.77 21.44
C LYS A 80 6.05 7.75 21.13
N THR A 81 6.26 9.03 21.37
CA THR A 81 5.28 10.09 21.05
C THR A 81 4.98 10.13 19.54
N MET A 82 5.99 9.92 18.67
CA MET A 82 5.78 9.86 17.22
C MET A 82 4.89 8.68 16.82
N MET A 83 5.11 7.51 17.41
CA MET A 83 4.28 6.31 17.15
C MET A 83 2.85 6.49 17.70
N GLU A 84 2.68 7.02 18.90
CA GLU A 84 1.36 7.33 19.45
C GLU A 84 0.59 8.34 18.58
N ARG A 85 1.27 9.36 18.03
CA ARG A 85 0.65 10.27 17.06
C ARG A 85 0.14 9.53 15.82
N LYS A 86 0.94 8.64 15.25
CA LYS A 86 0.57 7.80 14.11
C LYS A 86 -0.67 6.96 14.42
N ASP A 87 -0.70 6.27 15.57
CA ASP A 87 -1.80 5.40 15.98
C ASP A 87 -3.08 6.20 16.26
N ASN A 88 -2.96 7.38 16.85
CA ASN A 88 -4.08 8.30 17.06
C ASN A 88 -4.69 8.79 15.75
N ILE A 89 -3.88 9.06 14.72
CA ILE A 89 -4.38 9.43 13.39
C ILE A 89 -5.17 8.28 12.76
N VAL A 90 -4.63 7.07 12.81
CA VAL A 90 -5.30 5.86 12.31
C VAL A 90 -6.63 5.66 13.05
N SER A 91 -6.62 5.66 14.38
CA SER A 91 -7.81 5.47 15.21
C SER A 91 -8.89 6.52 14.95
N LYS A 92 -8.51 7.79 14.78
CA LYS A 92 -9.44 8.87 14.44
C LYS A 92 -10.10 8.68 13.09
N LEU A 93 -9.35 8.19 12.10
CA LEU A 93 -9.87 7.98 10.75
C LEU A 93 -10.75 6.72 10.67
N THR A 94 -10.37 5.62 11.34
CA THR A 94 -11.20 4.42 11.43
C THR A 94 -12.52 4.71 12.14
N GLY A 95 -12.50 5.44 13.26
CA GLY A 95 -13.71 5.92 13.93
C GLY A 95 -14.58 6.84 13.06
N GLY A 96 -13.97 7.57 12.12
CA GLY A 96 -14.71 8.35 11.13
C GLY A 96 -15.49 7.48 10.15
N ILE A 97 -14.98 6.29 9.79
CA ILE A 97 -15.70 5.32 8.96
C ILE A 97 -16.87 4.71 9.74
N ASP A 98 -16.67 4.36 11.02
CA ASP A 98 -17.75 3.89 11.88
C ASP A 98 -18.93 4.88 11.90
N GLY A 99 -18.63 6.17 12.05
CA GLY A 99 -19.62 7.25 11.99
C GLY A 99 -20.34 7.32 10.66
N LEU A 100 -19.64 7.12 9.54
CA LEU A 100 -20.25 7.08 8.21
C LEU A 100 -21.14 5.86 8.02
N PHE A 101 -20.75 4.69 8.50
CA PHE A 101 -21.56 3.48 8.44
C PHE A 101 -22.84 3.65 9.23
N LEU A 102 -22.73 4.19 10.45
CA LEU A 102 -23.91 4.46 11.29
C LEU A 102 -24.87 5.45 10.61
N THR A 103 -24.35 6.57 10.10
CA THR A 103 -25.16 7.61 9.45
C THR A 103 -25.86 7.09 8.20
N ASN A 104 -25.19 6.23 7.43
CA ASN A 104 -25.72 5.64 6.21
C ASN A 104 -26.43 4.29 6.46
N LYS A 105 -26.65 3.89 7.71
CA LYS A 105 -27.34 2.63 8.09
C LYS A 105 -26.73 1.39 7.43
N VAL A 106 -25.40 1.34 7.32
CA VAL A 106 -24.68 0.18 6.82
C VAL A 106 -24.53 -0.83 7.95
N GLU A 107 -25.01 -2.03 7.73
CA GLU A 107 -24.79 -3.14 8.65
C GLU A 107 -23.36 -3.67 8.50
N SER A 108 -22.75 -4.16 9.58
CA SER A 108 -21.41 -4.73 9.55
C SER A 108 -21.25 -5.92 10.46
N ILE A 109 -20.44 -6.89 10.02
CA ILE A 109 -20.09 -8.09 10.79
C ILE A 109 -18.58 -8.26 10.78
N CYS A 110 -18.00 -8.51 11.99
CA CYS A 110 -16.60 -8.90 12.10
C CYS A 110 -16.46 -10.39 11.82
N GLY A 111 -15.67 -10.73 10.81
CA GLY A 111 -15.42 -12.11 10.45
C GLY A 111 -14.84 -12.26 9.04
N LYS A 112 -14.49 -13.49 8.73
CA LYS A 112 -13.91 -13.85 7.42
C LYS A 112 -15.00 -14.30 6.46
N GLY A 113 -15.27 -13.48 5.43
CA GLY A 113 -16.24 -13.79 4.39
C GLY A 113 -15.71 -14.79 3.37
N LYS A 114 -16.52 -15.81 3.04
CA LYS A 114 -16.27 -16.74 1.94
C LYS A 114 -17.55 -16.87 1.10
N VAL A 115 -17.44 -16.66 -0.19
CA VAL A 115 -18.54 -16.96 -1.12
C VAL A 115 -18.69 -18.46 -1.21
N ILE A 116 -19.87 -18.99 -0.94
CA ILE A 116 -20.15 -20.45 -1.00
C ILE A 116 -21.09 -20.82 -2.13
N SER A 117 -21.86 -19.86 -2.62
CA SER A 117 -22.71 -19.99 -3.80
C SER A 117 -22.81 -18.63 -4.51
N LYS A 118 -23.48 -18.58 -5.65
CA LYS A 118 -23.71 -17.32 -6.38
C LYS A 118 -24.43 -16.24 -5.55
N ASN A 119 -25.15 -16.61 -4.51
CA ASN A 119 -25.94 -15.69 -3.71
C ASN A 119 -25.65 -15.78 -2.21
N THR A 120 -24.78 -16.69 -1.74
CA THR A 120 -24.58 -16.93 -0.32
C THR A 120 -23.12 -16.70 0.08
N VAL A 121 -22.91 -15.94 1.14
CA VAL A 121 -21.60 -15.74 1.80
C VAL A 121 -21.67 -16.40 3.17
N GLN A 122 -20.68 -17.24 3.47
CA GLN A 122 -20.40 -17.74 4.81
C GLN A 122 -19.47 -16.78 5.52
N ILE A 123 -19.73 -16.49 6.79
CA ILE A 123 -18.91 -15.61 7.64
C ILE A 123 -18.40 -16.45 8.80
N ASP A 124 -17.08 -16.67 8.83
CA ASP A 124 -16.41 -17.36 9.95
C ASP A 124 -15.96 -16.31 10.97
N LYS A 125 -16.45 -16.40 12.21
CA LYS A 125 -16.16 -15.45 13.30
C LYS A 125 -14.98 -15.92 14.16
N ALA A 126 -14.38 -14.99 14.90
CA ALA A 126 -13.24 -15.28 15.77
C ALA A 126 -13.55 -16.24 16.93
N ASP A 127 -14.81 -16.32 17.37
CA ASP A 127 -15.28 -17.25 18.41
C ASP A 127 -15.48 -18.70 17.89
N GLY A 128 -15.15 -18.95 16.62
CA GLY A 128 -15.30 -20.25 15.97
C GLY A 128 -16.70 -20.51 15.42
N SER A 129 -17.66 -19.62 15.64
CA SER A 129 -19.00 -19.73 15.04
C SER A 129 -18.98 -19.32 13.57
N SER A 130 -19.94 -19.79 12.80
CA SER A 130 -20.15 -19.33 11.44
C SER A 130 -21.63 -19.08 11.17
N GLU A 131 -21.89 -18.10 10.32
CA GLU A 131 -23.23 -17.80 9.83
C GLU A 131 -23.25 -17.66 8.31
N LYS A 132 -24.42 -17.77 7.71
CA LYS A 132 -24.62 -17.61 6.26
C LYS A 132 -25.55 -16.44 6.00
N VAL A 133 -25.20 -15.65 5.01
CA VAL A 133 -25.99 -14.50 4.57
C VAL A 133 -26.24 -14.60 3.08
N ASP A 134 -27.50 -14.43 2.68
CA ASP A 134 -27.89 -14.37 1.28
C ASP A 134 -27.89 -12.94 0.78
N ALA A 135 -27.36 -12.74 -0.43
CA ALA A 135 -27.25 -11.45 -1.08
C ALA A 135 -27.65 -11.52 -2.56
N LYS A 136 -28.32 -10.47 -3.05
CA LYS A 136 -28.62 -10.33 -4.49
C LYS A 136 -27.33 -10.09 -5.29
N ASN A 137 -26.42 -9.27 -4.76
CA ASN A 137 -25.12 -8.98 -5.32
C ASN A 137 -24.04 -9.17 -4.26
N ILE A 138 -22.91 -9.72 -4.68
CA ILE A 138 -21.73 -9.91 -3.82
C ILE A 138 -20.57 -9.12 -4.45
N ILE A 139 -19.85 -8.32 -3.62
CA ILE A 139 -18.66 -7.61 -4.06
C ILE A 139 -17.48 -8.10 -3.22
N ILE A 140 -16.48 -8.62 -3.92
CA ILE A 140 -15.24 -9.11 -3.33
C ILE A 140 -14.24 -7.97 -3.30
N ALA A 141 -13.89 -7.51 -2.10
CA ALA A 141 -12.95 -6.42 -1.85
C ALA A 141 -11.88 -6.83 -0.83
N THR A 142 -11.39 -8.06 -0.93
CA THR A 142 -10.51 -8.70 0.04
C THR A 142 -9.07 -8.20 0.00
N GLY A 143 -8.74 -7.31 -0.93
CA GLY A 143 -7.47 -6.61 -0.97
C GLY A 143 -6.27 -7.51 -1.26
N SER A 144 -5.14 -7.19 -0.65
CA SER A 144 -3.85 -7.84 -0.87
C SER A 144 -3.06 -8.01 0.42
N SER A 145 -2.06 -8.88 0.38
CA SER A 145 -1.10 -9.11 1.47
C SER A 145 0.33 -8.90 0.99
N PRO A 146 1.30 -8.52 1.84
CA PRO A 146 2.70 -8.47 1.48
C PRO A 146 3.20 -9.83 0.95
N ILE A 147 4.12 -9.77 -0.01
CA ILE A 147 4.78 -10.97 -0.53
C ILE A 147 5.92 -11.36 0.41
N GLU A 148 5.85 -12.57 0.93
CA GLU A 148 6.98 -13.24 1.57
C GLU A 148 7.81 -13.98 0.51
N ILE A 149 9.11 -13.80 0.52
CA ILE A 149 10.00 -14.52 -0.42
C ILE A 149 10.71 -15.67 0.29
N PRO A 150 10.97 -16.80 -0.38
CA PRO A 150 11.63 -17.94 0.24
C PRO A 150 13.02 -17.62 0.83
N ALA A 151 13.71 -16.64 0.24
CA ALA A 151 15.01 -16.16 0.70
C ALA A 151 14.94 -15.33 1.99
N ALA A 152 13.78 -14.78 2.38
CA ALA A 152 13.61 -13.91 3.53
C ALA A 152 12.20 -14.09 4.13
N SER A 153 12.01 -15.17 4.88
CA SER A 153 10.77 -15.44 5.60
C SER A 153 10.59 -14.49 6.79
N PHE A 154 9.35 -14.07 7.03
CA PHE A 154 9.03 -13.16 8.13
C PHE A 154 9.32 -13.79 9.50
N GLY A 155 9.84 -12.97 10.43
CA GLY A 155 10.22 -13.36 11.76
C GLY A 155 10.28 -12.16 12.71
N LYS A 156 11.16 -12.23 13.71
CA LYS A 156 11.32 -11.15 14.70
C LYS A 156 12.07 -9.94 14.13
N HIS A 157 13.05 -10.18 13.27
CA HIS A 157 13.91 -9.13 12.70
C HIS A 157 13.71 -8.95 11.19
N ILE A 158 13.04 -9.89 10.53
CA ILE A 158 12.64 -9.83 9.12
C ILE A 158 11.15 -9.53 9.09
N VAL A 159 10.76 -8.35 8.62
CA VAL A 159 9.37 -7.88 8.69
C VAL A 159 8.85 -7.43 7.34
N ASP A 160 7.54 -7.40 7.20
CA ASP A 160 6.84 -6.73 6.10
C ASP A 160 6.69 -5.23 6.37
N SER A 161 5.96 -4.54 5.51
CA SER A 161 5.64 -3.12 5.67
C SER A 161 4.86 -2.81 6.95
N THR A 162 4.00 -3.72 7.41
CA THR A 162 3.23 -3.56 8.65
C THR A 162 4.15 -3.57 9.86
N GLY A 163 5.07 -4.54 9.93
CA GLY A 163 6.06 -4.62 11.00
C GLY A 163 6.99 -3.40 11.00
N ALA A 164 7.36 -2.90 9.82
CA ALA A 164 8.21 -1.71 9.71
C ALA A 164 7.54 -0.42 10.21
N LEU A 165 6.20 -0.35 10.17
CA LEU A 165 5.41 0.77 10.73
C LEU A 165 5.25 0.70 12.25
N ALA A 166 5.73 -0.37 12.90
CA ALA A 166 5.56 -0.65 14.32
C ALA A 166 6.88 -0.87 15.08
N PHE A 167 8.02 -0.45 14.55
CA PHE A 167 9.29 -0.55 15.29
C PHE A 167 9.23 0.28 16.58
N ASP A 168 9.67 -0.32 17.66
CA ASP A 168 9.76 0.28 18.99
C ASP A 168 11.05 1.08 19.23
N SER A 169 12.02 0.92 18.35
CA SER A 169 13.32 1.56 18.41
C SER A 169 13.85 1.80 16.99
N VAL A 170 14.68 2.83 16.82
CA VAL A 170 15.35 3.10 15.56
C VAL A 170 16.48 2.09 15.36
N PRO A 171 16.40 1.17 14.37
CA PRO A 171 17.48 0.23 14.10
C PRO A 171 18.73 1.00 13.62
N LYS A 172 19.92 0.62 14.07
CA LYS A 172 21.14 1.28 13.58
C LYS A 172 21.38 0.94 12.11
N ARG A 173 21.33 -0.34 11.75
CA ARG A 173 21.52 -0.86 10.40
C ARG A 173 20.19 -1.45 9.92
N LEU A 174 19.60 -0.86 8.92
CA LEU A 174 18.34 -1.30 8.34
C LEU A 174 18.55 -1.77 6.90
N GLY A 175 18.22 -3.02 6.63
CA GLY A 175 18.09 -3.54 5.27
C GLY A 175 16.67 -3.36 4.75
N VAL A 176 16.53 -3.02 3.48
CA VAL A 176 15.25 -2.99 2.77
C VAL A 176 15.39 -3.80 1.48
N VAL A 177 14.57 -4.83 1.30
CA VAL A 177 14.52 -5.61 0.07
C VAL A 177 13.41 -5.07 -0.81
N GLY A 178 13.78 -4.51 -1.97
CA GLY A 178 12.92 -3.86 -2.94
C GLY A 178 12.96 -2.33 -2.87
N ALA A 179 13.36 -1.70 -4.00
CA ALA A 179 13.37 -0.25 -4.20
C ALA A 179 12.08 0.27 -4.83
N GLY A 180 10.95 -0.39 -4.56
CA GLY A 180 9.63 0.11 -4.94
C GLY A 180 9.12 1.18 -3.97
N ILE A 181 7.88 1.66 -4.22
CA ILE A 181 7.24 2.74 -3.47
C ILE A 181 7.34 2.53 -1.96
N ILE A 182 6.94 1.35 -1.47
CA ILE A 182 6.89 1.04 -0.03
C ILE A 182 8.31 1.00 0.57
N GLY A 183 9.25 0.36 -0.12
CA GLY A 183 10.63 0.26 0.36
C GLY A 183 11.31 1.61 0.47
N LEU A 184 11.13 2.48 -0.53
CA LEU A 184 11.70 3.83 -0.54
C LEU A 184 11.06 4.74 0.52
N GLU A 185 9.74 4.70 0.69
CA GLU A 185 9.06 5.48 1.73
C GLU A 185 9.50 5.08 3.13
N LEU A 186 9.49 3.78 3.45
CA LEU A 186 9.88 3.29 4.77
C LEU A 186 11.38 3.44 5.02
N GLY A 187 12.22 3.17 4.01
CA GLY A 187 13.65 3.45 4.07
C GLY A 187 13.95 4.92 4.38
N SER A 188 13.23 5.84 3.74
CA SER A 188 13.35 7.29 3.97
C SER A 188 12.94 7.68 5.40
N VAL A 189 11.84 7.11 5.93
CA VAL A 189 11.43 7.35 7.33
C VAL A 189 12.57 7.03 8.29
N TRP A 190 13.08 5.80 8.23
CA TRP A 190 14.06 5.32 9.20
C TRP A 190 15.42 5.96 9.00
N SER A 191 15.83 6.26 7.75
CA SER A 191 17.06 7.02 7.47
C SER A 191 17.03 8.40 8.11
N ARG A 192 15.93 9.14 7.98
CA ARG A 192 15.75 10.46 8.62
C ARG A 192 15.78 10.40 10.14
N LEU A 193 15.37 9.28 10.73
CA LEU A 193 15.42 9.04 12.17
C LEU A 193 16.80 8.57 12.66
N GLY A 194 17.74 8.26 11.76
CA GLY A 194 19.14 7.96 12.09
C GLY A 194 19.60 6.54 11.78
N SER A 195 18.82 5.73 11.08
CA SER A 195 19.26 4.42 10.59
C SER A 195 20.23 4.55 9.41
N GLU A 196 21.26 3.73 9.37
CA GLU A 196 22.02 3.43 8.15
C GLU A 196 21.18 2.47 7.30
N VAL A 197 20.67 2.97 6.16
CA VAL A 197 19.71 2.22 5.34
C VAL A 197 20.37 1.73 4.06
N THR A 198 20.38 0.40 3.86
CA THR A 198 20.77 -0.22 2.58
C THR A 198 19.53 -0.82 1.91
N VAL A 199 19.27 -0.40 0.68
CA VAL A 199 18.16 -0.89 -0.14
C VAL A 199 18.72 -1.86 -1.19
N LEU A 200 18.27 -3.10 -1.18
CA LEU A 200 18.67 -4.15 -2.12
C LEU A 200 17.57 -4.33 -3.17
N GLU A 201 17.85 -3.94 -4.41
CA GLU A 201 16.92 -4.05 -5.53
C GLU A 201 17.43 -5.08 -6.54
N ALA A 202 16.60 -6.05 -6.86
CA ALA A 202 16.96 -7.13 -7.77
C ALA A 202 17.06 -6.67 -9.24
N LEU A 203 16.33 -5.63 -9.61
CA LEU A 203 16.35 -5.06 -10.96
C LEU A 203 17.59 -4.20 -11.18
N GLU A 204 18.00 -4.09 -12.44
CA GLU A 204 19.09 -3.19 -12.87
C GLU A 204 18.61 -1.74 -12.96
N ASP A 205 17.34 -1.54 -13.29
CA ASP A 205 16.72 -0.22 -13.44
C ASP A 205 16.03 0.22 -12.16
N PHE A 206 16.28 1.46 -11.77
CA PHE A 206 15.60 2.10 -10.65
C PHE A 206 14.26 2.69 -11.09
N LEU A 207 13.16 2.38 -10.38
CA LEU A 207 11.81 2.86 -10.66
C LEU A 207 11.41 2.79 -12.15
N PRO A 208 11.45 1.60 -12.78
CA PRO A 208 11.23 1.47 -14.23
C PRO A 208 9.80 1.87 -14.67
N MET A 209 8.87 2.06 -13.72
CA MET A 209 7.52 2.54 -13.99
C MET A 209 7.41 4.05 -14.21
N THR A 210 8.47 4.82 -13.94
CA THR A 210 8.52 6.28 -14.17
C THR A 210 9.28 6.60 -15.45
N ASP A 211 9.19 7.85 -15.91
CA ASP A 211 10.08 8.32 -16.98
C ASP A 211 11.55 8.25 -16.56
N THR A 212 12.41 7.94 -17.52
CA THR A 212 13.85 7.70 -17.28
C THR A 212 14.54 8.87 -16.58
N ASP A 213 14.18 10.10 -16.91
CA ASP A 213 14.78 11.29 -16.31
C ASP A 213 14.33 11.48 -14.87
N ILE A 214 13.06 11.19 -14.58
CA ILE A 214 12.54 11.19 -13.21
C ILE A 214 13.19 10.09 -12.37
N SER A 215 13.34 8.89 -12.92
CA SER A 215 14.06 7.78 -12.27
C SER A 215 15.49 8.17 -11.89
N LYS A 216 16.25 8.74 -12.83
CA LYS A 216 17.65 9.16 -12.59
C LYS A 216 17.76 10.24 -11.52
N GLU A 217 16.91 11.26 -11.59
CA GLU A 217 16.92 12.34 -10.61
C GLU A 217 16.51 11.86 -9.22
N SER A 218 15.47 11.06 -9.15
CA SER A 218 15.02 10.43 -7.91
C SER A 218 16.11 9.57 -7.26
N PHE A 219 16.83 8.78 -8.05
CA PHE A 219 17.94 7.98 -7.55
C PHE A 219 19.03 8.82 -6.87
N LYS A 220 19.41 9.95 -7.49
CA LYS A 220 20.38 10.90 -6.92
C LYS A 220 19.87 11.48 -5.60
N GLU A 221 18.61 11.93 -5.58
CA GLU A 221 18.02 12.55 -4.39
C GLU A 221 17.89 11.56 -3.22
N PHE A 222 17.48 10.31 -3.46
CA PHE A 222 17.46 9.30 -2.40
C PHE A 222 18.88 9.01 -1.85
N LYS A 223 19.88 8.91 -2.72
CA LYS A 223 21.28 8.73 -2.28
C LYS A 223 21.80 9.92 -1.47
N LYS A 224 21.49 11.14 -1.90
CA LYS A 224 21.83 12.37 -1.18
C LYS A 224 21.20 12.41 0.22
N GLN A 225 19.99 11.86 0.37
CA GLN A 225 19.28 11.74 1.64
C GLN A 225 19.76 10.57 2.51
N GLY A 226 20.78 9.83 2.09
CA GLY A 226 21.44 8.80 2.90
C GLY A 226 20.94 7.38 2.67
N LEU A 227 20.18 7.10 1.61
CA LEU A 227 19.83 5.74 1.24
C LEU A 227 20.95 5.13 0.39
N ASP A 228 21.55 4.04 0.86
CA ASP A 228 22.48 3.23 0.06
C ASP A 228 21.69 2.26 -0.81
N ILE A 229 21.41 2.65 -2.07
CA ILE A 229 20.62 1.85 -3.02
C ILE A 229 21.55 1.01 -3.89
N GLN A 230 21.43 -0.30 -3.75
CA GLN A 230 22.17 -1.33 -4.47
C GLN A 230 21.25 -1.98 -5.52
N LEU A 231 21.42 -1.61 -6.79
CA LEU A 231 20.71 -2.21 -7.93
C LEU A 231 21.37 -3.51 -8.36
N ALA A 232 20.66 -4.35 -9.13
CA ALA A 232 21.07 -5.69 -9.55
C ALA A 232 21.51 -6.56 -8.35
N SER A 233 20.86 -6.39 -7.20
CA SER A 233 21.20 -7.01 -5.92
C SER A 233 20.09 -7.95 -5.45
N LYS A 234 20.18 -9.21 -5.88
CA LYS A 234 19.18 -10.23 -5.59
C LYS A 234 19.50 -10.95 -4.28
N VAL A 235 18.64 -10.78 -3.27
CA VAL A 235 18.75 -11.55 -2.01
C VAL A 235 18.55 -13.03 -2.29
N THR A 236 19.53 -13.84 -1.86
CA THR A 236 19.57 -15.29 -2.06
C THR A 236 19.24 -16.07 -0.80
N THR A 237 19.66 -15.56 0.37
CA THR A 237 19.46 -16.23 1.67
C THR A 237 19.48 -15.23 2.80
N THR A 238 18.64 -15.46 3.80
CA THR A 238 18.72 -14.76 5.08
C THR A 238 18.85 -15.74 6.23
N LYS A 239 19.53 -15.31 7.29
CA LYS A 239 19.63 -16.05 8.55
C LYS A 239 19.34 -15.11 9.70
N GLU A 240 18.20 -15.32 10.35
CA GLU A 240 17.85 -14.58 11.56
C GLU A 240 18.67 -15.11 12.75
N LEU A 241 19.29 -14.20 13.49
CA LEU A 241 20.04 -14.45 14.71
C LEU A 241 19.34 -13.77 15.89
N LYS A 242 19.89 -13.93 17.11
CA LYS A 242 19.27 -13.40 18.32
C LYS A 242 18.96 -11.89 18.25
N ASN A 243 19.86 -11.10 17.65
CA ASN A 243 19.78 -9.63 17.65
C ASN A 243 19.95 -8.99 16.25
N LEU A 244 20.15 -9.78 15.21
CA LEU A 244 20.40 -9.27 13.86
C LEU A 244 20.00 -10.28 12.79
N VAL A 245 20.02 -9.85 11.55
CA VAL A 245 19.82 -10.69 10.36
C VAL A 245 21.08 -10.65 9.51
N LYS A 246 21.60 -11.81 9.14
CA LYS A 246 22.59 -11.94 8.07
C LYS A 246 21.86 -12.10 6.76
N VAL A 247 22.26 -11.32 5.77
CA VAL A 247 21.66 -11.32 4.43
C VAL A 247 22.75 -11.60 3.41
N LYS A 248 22.54 -12.60 2.58
CA LYS A 248 23.38 -12.85 1.41
C LYS A 248 22.61 -12.41 0.17
N TYR A 249 23.30 -11.72 -0.70
CA TYR A 249 22.74 -11.32 -2.00
C TYR A 249 23.80 -11.45 -3.10
N GLU A 250 23.33 -11.67 -4.30
CA GLU A 250 24.17 -11.69 -5.49
C GLU A 250 24.11 -10.34 -6.19
N GLN A 251 25.29 -9.78 -6.51
CA GLN A 251 25.42 -8.56 -7.29
C GLN A 251 26.54 -8.74 -8.31
N LYS A 252 26.21 -8.63 -9.59
CA LYS A 252 27.16 -8.78 -10.71
C LYS A 252 27.98 -10.09 -10.64
N GLY A 253 27.31 -11.20 -10.31
CA GLY A 253 27.91 -12.52 -10.19
C GLY A 253 28.78 -12.75 -8.95
N LYS A 254 28.75 -11.83 -7.98
CA LYS A 254 29.46 -11.97 -6.70
C LYS A 254 28.46 -12.12 -5.57
N GLU A 255 28.69 -13.10 -4.69
CA GLU A 255 27.95 -13.22 -3.43
C GLU A 255 28.55 -12.23 -2.41
N ILE A 256 27.67 -11.44 -1.78
CA ILE A 256 28.00 -10.48 -0.73
C ILE A 256 27.18 -10.82 0.49
N GLU A 257 27.81 -10.81 1.68
CA GLU A 257 27.13 -10.99 2.96
C GLU A 257 27.17 -9.68 3.76
N VAL A 258 26.02 -9.28 4.30
CA VAL A 258 25.85 -8.08 5.15
C VAL A 258 24.98 -8.41 6.35
N GLU A 259 25.07 -7.57 7.40
CA GLU A 259 24.31 -7.73 8.63
C GLU A 259 23.45 -6.51 8.89
N PHE A 260 22.18 -6.74 9.25
CA PHE A 260 21.22 -5.71 9.63
C PHE A 260 20.60 -6.02 11.00
N ASP A 261 20.22 -4.98 11.74
CA ASP A 261 19.47 -5.13 12.98
C ASP A 261 18.01 -5.45 12.70
N LYS A 262 17.46 -4.92 11.58
CA LYS A 262 16.16 -5.24 11.02
C LYS A 262 16.23 -5.30 9.50
N LEU A 263 15.37 -6.14 8.91
CA LEU A 263 15.21 -6.27 7.46
C LEU A 263 13.73 -6.08 7.10
N ILE A 264 13.45 -5.13 6.22
CA ILE A 264 12.12 -4.93 5.64
C ILE A 264 12.07 -5.65 4.28
N VAL A 265 11.06 -6.50 4.07
CA VAL A 265 10.79 -7.12 2.77
C VAL A 265 9.61 -6.39 2.12
N ALA A 266 9.89 -5.64 1.06
CA ALA A 266 8.95 -4.77 0.36
C ALA A 266 8.95 -5.03 -1.16
N VAL A 267 8.94 -6.31 -1.55
CA VAL A 267 9.05 -6.78 -2.95
C VAL A 267 7.71 -6.85 -3.69
N GLY A 268 6.66 -6.30 -3.12
CA GLY A 268 5.33 -6.27 -3.72
C GLY A 268 4.25 -6.88 -2.82
N ARG A 269 3.06 -7.00 -3.41
CA ARG A 269 1.86 -7.50 -2.72
C ARG A 269 1.18 -8.53 -3.60
N LYS A 270 0.51 -9.50 -3.00
CA LYS A 270 -0.29 -10.53 -3.67
C LYS A 270 -1.77 -10.37 -3.34
N PRO A 271 -2.68 -10.57 -4.32
CA PRO A 271 -4.12 -10.47 -4.09
C PRO A 271 -4.65 -11.58 -3.18
N ASN A 272 -5.65 -11.26 -2.35
CA ASN A 272 -6.27 -12.19 -1.41
C ASN A 272 -7.50 -12.88 -2.05
N SER A 273 -7.31 -13.71 -3.06
CA SER A 273 -8.37 -14.36 -3.82
C SER A 273 -8.59 -15.84 -3.47
N GLU A 274 -7.52 -16.56 -3.08
CA GLU A 274 -7.49 -18.03 -3.03
C GLU A 274 -8.51 -18.66 -2.08
N LYS A 275 -8.84 -18.00 -0.97
CA LYS A 275 -9.71 -18.55 0.09
C LYS A 275 -11.11 -17.95 0.10
N VAL A 276 -11.41 -17.09 -0.85
CA VAL A 276 -12.66 -16.31 -0.90
C VAL A 276 -13.70 -16.96 -1.79
N LEU A 277 -13.25 -17.66 -2.84
CA LEU A 277 -14.09 -18.23 -3.88
C LEU A 277 -13.98 -19.76 -3.91
N PRO A 278 -15.09 -20.48 -3.98
CA PRO A 278 -15.06 -21.91 -4.24
C PRO A 278 -14.80 -22.19 -5.72
N LYS A 279 -14.03 -23.22 -6.01
CA LYS A 279 -13.63 -23.59 -7.38
C LYS A 279 -14.83 -23.89 -8.32
N ASN A 280 -15.93 -24.34 -7.77
CA ASN A 280 -17.13 -24.73 -8.54
C ASN A 280 -17.99 -23.55 -9.04
N LEU A 281 -17.70 -22.32 -8.66
CA LEU A 281 -18.38 -21.13 -9.20
C LEU A 281 -17.94 -20.76 -10.62
N GLY A 282 -16.84 -21.32 -11.13
CA GLY A 282 -16.35 -21.04 -12.47
C GLY A 282 -15.77 -19.63 -12.65
N ILE A 283 -15.50 -18.89 -11.55
CA ILE A 283 -14.81 -17.61 -11.61
C ILE A 283 -13.32 -17.88 -11.83
N LYS A 284 -12.76 -17.29 -12.88
CA LYS A 284 -11.34 -17.46 -13.22
C LYS A 284 -10.47 -16.62 -12.31
N ILE A 285 -9.34 -17.20 -11.88
CA ILE A 285 -8.25 -16.53 -11.17
C ILE A 285 -6.98 -16.74 -11.97
N GLU A 286 -6.31 -15.67 -12.37
CA GLU A 286 -5.03 -15.70 -13.08
C GLU A 286 -3.99 -14.90 -12.33
N ASN A 287 -2.82 -15.48 -12.08
CA ASN A 287 -1.74 -14.89 -11.31
C ASN A 287 -2.21 -14.36 -9.93
N GLY A 288 -3.20 -15.04 -9.33
CA GLY A 288 -3.82 -14.65 -8.08
C GLY A 288 -4.93 -13.60 -8.22
N PHE A 289 -5.12 -12.93 -9.35
CA PHE A 289 -6.15 -11.92 -9.57
C PHE A 289 -7.47 -12.54 -10.03
N ILE A 290 -8.57 -12.09 -9.42
CA ILE A 290 -9.91 -12.43 -9.89
C ILE A 290 -10.14 -11.76 -11.25
N GLN A 291 -10.50 -12.55 -12.27
CA GLN A 291 -10.75 -12.02 -13.60
C GLN A 291 -12.13 -11.34 -13.65
N VAL A 292 -12.14 -10.12 -14.12
CA VAL A 292 -13.33 -9.27 -14.26
C VAL A 292 -13.31 -8.56 -15.63
N ASN A 293 -14.50 -8.17 -16.11
CA ASN A 293 -14.62 -7.27 -17.27
C ASN A 293 -14.24 -5.82 -16.91
N GLU A 294 -14.38 -4.89 -17.86
CA GLU A 294 -14.08 -3.46 -17.67
C GLU A 294 -14.88 -2.82 -16.52
N TYR A 295 -16.01 -3.40 -16.16
CA TYR A 295 -16.91 -2.91 -15.11
C TYR A 295 -16.70 -3.61 -13.75
N CYS A 296 -15.62 -4.36 -13.58
CA CYS A 296 -15.35 -5.14 -12.37
C CYS A 296 -16.34 -6.27 -12.08
N GLN A 297 -17.10 -6.76 -13.08
CA GLN A 297 -18.00 -7.89 -12.97
C GLN A 297 -17.26 -9.18 -13.32
N THR A 298 -17.44 -10.23 -12.54
CA THR A 298 -16.87 -11.56 -12.81
C THR A 298 -17.67 -12.31 -13.90
N SER A 299 -17.28 -13.54 -14.22
CA SER A 299 -18.07 -14.41 -15.09
C SER A 299 -19.43 -14.82 -14.50
N VAL A 300 -19.69 -14.53 -13.22
CA VAL A 300 -20.97 -14.74 -12.53
C VAL A 300 -21.65 -13.39 -12.36
N GLU A 301 -22.78 -13.21 -13.01
CA GLU A 301 -23.47 -11.92 -13.24
C GLU A 301 -23.64 -11.05 -11.97
N ASN A 302 -23.92 -11.66 -10.82
CA ASN A 302 -24.16 -10.94 -9.57
C ASN A 302 -22.95 -10.94 -8.63
N ILE A 303 -21.78 -11.36 -9.09
CA ILE A 303 -20.53 -11.33 -8.33
C ILE A 303 -19.55 -10.36 -9.00
N TRP A 304 -19.11 -9.39 -8.21
CA TRP A 304 -18.19 -8.32 -8.58
C TRP A 304 -16.89 -8.44 -7.77
N ALA A 305 -15.81 -7.88 -8.27
CA ALA A 305 -14.57 -7.80 -7.49
C ALA A 305 -13.88 -6.47 -7.77
N VAL A 306 -13.31 -5.82 -6.72
CA VAL A 306 -12.72 -4.48 -6.78
C VAL A 306 -11.45 -4.36 -5.94
N GLY A 307 -10.63 -3.36 -6.22
CA GLY A 307 -9.41 -3.05 -5.47
C GLY A 307 -8.24 -3.97 -5.82
N ASP A 308 -7.40 -4.28 -4.84
CA ASP A 308 -6.14 -5.02 -5.06
C ASP A 308 -6.35 -6.47 -5.49
N VAL A 309 -7.56 -7.01 -5.35
CA VAL A 309 -7.87 -8.39 -5.72
C VAL A 309 -8.12 -8.58 -7.23
N VAL A 310 -8.24 -7.48 -7.98
CA VAL A 310 -8.40 -7.45 -9.44
C VAL A 310 -7.22 -6.75 -10.13
N ARG A 311 -7.20 -6.76 -11.45
CA ARG A 311 -6.17 -6.15 -12.30
C ARG A 311 -5.86 -4.68 -11.97
N GLY A 312 -4.73 -4.21 -12.45
CA GLY A 312 -4.26 -2.84 -12.34
C GLY A 312 -3.42 -2.58 -11.09
N PRO A 313 -3.02 -1.34 -10.83
CA PRO A 313 -2.17 -1.00 -9.69
C PRO A 313 -2.92 -1.20 -8.37
N MET A 314 -2.21 -1.68 -7.36
CA MET A 314 -2.77 -1.87 -6.01
C MET A 314 -2.80 -0.54 -5.26
N LEU A 315 -3.74 0.33 -5.63
CA LEU A 315 -3.89 1.68 -5.11
C LEU A 315 -5.27 1.88 -4.49
N ALA A 316 -5.32 2.48 -3.31
CA ALA A 316 -6.56 2.69 -2.57
C ALA A 316 -7.58 3.53 -3.34
N HIS A 317 -7.15 4.57 -4.05
CA HIS A 317 -8.04 5.42 -4.84
C HIS A 317 -8.59 4.69 -6.08
N LYS A 318 -7.79 3.80 -6.73
CA LYS A 318 -8.31 2.93 -7.79
C LYS A 318 -9.45 2.06 -7.27
N GLY A 319 -9.24 1.38 -6.14
CA GLY A 319 -10.27 0.55 -5.53
C GLY A 319 -11.50 1.35 -5.09
N SER A 320 -11.34 2.62 -4.68
CA SER A 320 -12.47 3.51 -4.36
C SER A 320 -13.31 3.85 -5.59
N GLU A 321 -12.67 4.21 -6.71
CA GLU A 321 -13.36 4.50 -7.96
C GLU A 321 -14.07 3.27 -8.53
N GLU A 322 -13.40 2.10 -8.49
CA GLU A 322 -14.01 0.81 -8.87
C GLU A 322 -15.23 0.49 -8.01
N GLY A 323 -15.14 0.69 -6.70
CA GLY A 323 -16.25 0.46 -5.78
C GLY A 323 -17.45 1.37 -6.04
N ILE A 324 -17.21 2.66 -6.32
CA ILE A 324 -18.25 3.62 -6.70
C ILE A 324 -18.90 3.19 -8.03
N MET A 325 -18.10 2.88 -9.03
CA MET A 325 -18.59 2.40 -10.33
C MET A 325 -19.48 1.17 -10.17
N VAL A 326 -19.04 0.15 -9.42
CA VAL A 326 -19.83 -1.07 -9.20
C VAL A 326 -21.12 -0.78 -8.46
N ALA A 327 -21.10 0.09 -7.44
CA ALA A 327 -22.32 0.50 -6.73
C ALA A 327 -23.34 1.17 -7.65
N GLU A 328 -22.88 2.06 -8.53
CA GLU A 328 -23.74 2.77 -9.49
C GLU A 328 -24.30 1.81 -10.55
N ARG A 329 -23.50 0.86 -11.04
CA ARG A 329 -23.96 -0.18 -11.99
C ARG A 329 -25.00 -1.13 -11.37
N ILE A 330 -24.80 -1.57 -10.13
CA ILE A 330 -25.81 -2.36 -9.42
C ILE A 330 -27.14 -1.58 -9.26
N ALA A 331 -27.06 -0.25 -9.17
CA ALA A 331 -28.21 0.65 -9.16
C ALA A 331 -28.74 1.02 -10.56
N ASN A 332 -28.30 0.32 -11.61
CA ASN A 332 -28.66 0.52 -13.02
C ASN A 332 -28.29 1.92 -13.56
N LYS A 333 -27.19 2.51 -13.06
CA LYS A 333 -26.59 3.73 -13.60
C LYS A 333 -25.43 3.40 -14.51
N GLN A 334 -25.16 4.29 -15.48
CA GLN A 334 -23.94 4.22 -16.27
C GLN A 334 -22.77 4.77 -15.44
N ALA A 335 -21.70 3.99 -15.34
CA ALA A 335 -20.47 4.38 -14.66
C ALA A 335 -19.27 3.61 -15.23
N GLU A 336 -18.12 4.25 -15.28
CA GLU A 336 -16.86 3.70 -15.78
C GLU A 336 -15.68 4.27 -15.01
N VAL A 337 -14.54 3.58 -15.05
CA VAL A 337 -13.26 4.04 -14.49
C VAL A 337 -12.26 4.15 -15.64
N ASN A 338 -11.70 5.33 -15.82
CA ASN A 338 -10.59 5.52 -16.76
C ASN A 338 -9.26 5.20 -16.03
N TYR A 339 -8.72 4.01 -16.29
CA TYR A 339 -7.49 3.54 -15.65
C TYR A 339 -6.23 4.31 -16.08
N ASP A 340 -6.23 4.93 -17.25
CA ASP A 340 -5.12 5.78 -17.71
C ASP A 340 -5.00 7.08 -16.89
N LEU A 341 -6.05 7.46 -16.17
CA LEU A 341 -6.07 8.64 -15.30
C LEU A 341 -5.88 8.33 -13.81
N VAL A 342 -5.54 7.11 -13.46
CA VAL A 342 -5.23 6.73 -12.07
C VAL A 342 -3.81 7.19 -11.73
N PRO A 343 -3.62 8.20 -10.85
CA PRO A 343 -2.30 8.71 -10.53
C PRO A 343 -1.53 7.76 -9.60
N ASN A 344 -0.23 7.71 -9.77
CA ASN A 344 0.70 7.06 -8.86
C ASN A 344 1.51 8.12 -8.11
N VAL A 345 1.86 7.85 -6.86
CA VAL A 345 2.64 8.77 -6.02
C VAL A 345 3.58 7.99 -5.11
N ILE A 346 4.82 8.47 -4.99
CA ILE A 346 5.75 8.12 -3.93
C ILE A 346 5.87 9.35 -3.03
N TYR A 347 5.45 9.23 -1.78
CA TYR A 347 5.44 10.33 -0.81
C TYR A 347 6.82 10.52 -0.15
N SER A 348 7.86 10.53 -0.98
CA SER A 348 9.21 10.91 -0.59
C SER A 348 9.34 12.44 -0.46
N HIS A 349 10.56 12.92 -0.28
CA HIS A 349 10.87 14.34 -0.41
C HIS A 349 12.08 14.46 -1.35
N PRO A 350 11.91 15.12 -2.53
CA PRO A 350 10.64 15.58 -3.11
C PRO A 350 9.66 14.44 -3.43
N GLU A 351 8.37 14.73 -3.51
CA GLU A 351 7.36 13.77 -3.96
C GLU A 351 7.54 13.44 -5.44
N ILE A 352 7.31 12.17 -5.80
CA ILE A 352 7.35 11.69 -7.17
C ILE A 352 5.94 11.25 -7.54
N ALA A 353 5.38 11.85 -8.60
CA ALA A 353 4.02 11.51 -9.05
C ALA A 353 3.98 11.38 -10.56
N TRP A 354 3.16 10.46 -11.04
CA TRP A 354 2.93 10.31 -12.48
C TRP A 354 1.51 9.80 -12.75
N VAL A 355 1.04 10.05 -13.97
CA VAL A 355 -0.26 9.59 -14.47
C VAL A 355 -0.16 9.38 -15.98
N GLY A 356 -0.86 8.38 -16.50
CA GLY A 356 -0.81 8.00 -17.91
C GLY A 356 0.46 7.21 -18.26
N LYS A 357 0.82 7.22 -19.54
CA LYS A 357 1.92 6.43 -20.10
C LYS A 357 3.25 7.18 -20.02
N ASN A 358 4.32 6.48 -19.69
CA ASN A 358 5.68 7.01 -19.76
C ASN A 358 6.23 6.97 -21.19
N GLU A 359 7.38 7.62 -21.43
CA GLU A 359 8.01 7.65 -22.76
C GLU A 359 8.31 6.26 -23.33
N ASN A 360 8.75 5.30 -22.50
CA ASN A 360 9.09 3.95 -22.95
C ASN A 360 7.84 3.20 -23.43
N GLU A 361 6.73 3.36 -22.74
CA GLU A 361 5.42 2.80 -23.14
C GLU A 361 4.90 3.43 -24.42
N LEU A 362 5.06 4.75 -24.59
CA LEU A 362 4.67 5.43 -25.83
C LEU A 362 5.53 4.99 -27.01
N LYS A 363 6.86 4.88 -26.83
CA LYS A 363 7.78 4.39 -27.85
C LYS A 363 7.44 2.96 -28.29
N SER A 364 7.22 2.06 -27.32
CA SER A 364 6.88 0.65 -27.61
C SER A 364 5.52 0.50 -28.31
N SER A 365 4.59 1.42 -28.03
CA SER A 365 3.27 1.47 -28.67
C SER A 365 3.27 2.20 -30.03
N GLY A 366 4.39 2.74 -30.49
CA GLY A 366 4.48 3.51 -31.73
C GLY A 366 3.72 4.83 -31.74
N ILE A 367 3.35 5.34 -30.56
CA ILE A 367 2.62 6.61 -30.42
C ILE A 367 3.60 7.76 -30.54
N LYS A 368 3.30 8.71 -31.43
CA LYS A 368 4.08 9.96 -31.55
C LYS A 368 3.79 10.87 -30.37
N TYR A 369 4.84 11.39 -29.74
CA TYR A 369 4.74 12.32 -28.63
C TYR A 369 5.84 13.38 -28.69
N LYS A 370 5.69 14.40 -27.85
CA LYS A 370 6.74 15.42 -27.58
C LYS A 370 6.95 15.49 -26.07
N ALA A 371 8.18 15.19 -25.63
CA ALA A 371 8.54 15.37 -24.23
C ALA A 371 8.87 16.86 -23.97
N VAL A 372 8.35 17.40 -22.88
CA VAL A 372 8.60 18.78 -22.43
C VAL A 372 8.93 18.76 -20.94
N SER A 373 10.05 19.39 -20.57
CA SER A 373 10.44 19.58 -19.18
C SER A 373 10.10 21.00 -18.72
N TYR A 374 9.42 21.10 -17.57
CA TYR A 374 8.99 22.38 -16.97
C TYR A 374 9.86 22.81 -15.77
N THR A 375 11.11 22.38 -15.70
CA THR A 375 12.03 22.71 -14.59
C THR A 375 12.21 24.22 -14.39
N HIS A 376 12.06 25.01 -15.46
CA HIS A 376 12.18 26.48 -15.43
C HIS A 376 10.99 27.19 -14.75
N LEU A 377 9.84 26.54 -14.54
CA LEU A 377 8.67 27.19 -13.90
C LEU A 377 8.86 27.36 -12.39
N ARG A 378 9.73 26.57 -11.75
CA ARG A 378 10.07 26.72 -10.33
C ARG A 378 10.78 28.04 -9.99
N ALA A 379 11.43 28.67 -10.96
CA ALA A 379 12.17 29.92 -10.77
C ALA A 379 11.26 31.15 -10.58
N HIS A 380 9.95 31.01 -10.77
CA HIS A 380 8.98 32.11 -10.65
C HIS A 380 8.07 32.02 -9.43
N GLU A 381 8.20 30.97 -8.63
CA GLU A 381 7.38 30.75 -7.40
C GLU A 381 8.13 31.12 -6.10
N THR A 382 9.35 31.65 -6.19
CA THR A 382 10.14 32.15 -5.06
C THR A 382 10.23 33.66 -5.05
#